data_26f8b65801a4c87c4117f88b4110dd7a
#
_entry.id   26f8b65801a4c87c4117f88b4110dd7a
#
_cell.length_a   1.000
_cell.length_b   1.000
_cell.length_c   1.000
_cell.angle_alpha   90.00
_cell.angle_beta   90.00
_cell.angle_gamma   90.00
#
_symmetry.space_group_name_H-M   'P 1'
#
loop_
_entity.id
_entity.type
_entity.pdbx_description
1 polymer ?
#
loop_
_entity_poly.entity_id
_entity_poly.type
_entity_poly.pdbx_seq_one_letter_code
_entity_poly.pdbx_strand_id
1 'polypeptide(L)'
;MSVAFSRIARSSAVHMGVAFLAMGGWAFFANRGHPMPRPLLAGVVQGLLSACITLFLKRVLEWLSLRLPGLAGLFLPPAIAFLVSVVLLSTIHRLAGTPEILATIVVPLTVATSYAAIYTYTLWRARP
;
A
#
# COMPACT_ATOMS: atom_id res chain seq x y z
N MET A 1 15.60 9.87 24.74
CA MET A 1 14.78 9.05 23.87
C MET A 1 15.47 7.74 23.59
N SER A 2 14.76 6.64 23.74
CA SER A 2 15.38 5.33 23.71
C SER A 2 15.85 4.93 22.31
N VAL A 3 16.89 4.08 22.25
CA VAL A 3 17.37 3.47 21.00
C VAL A 3 16.23 2.72 20.28
N ALA A 4 15.24 2.19 21.01
CA ALA A 4 14.08 1.51 20.45
C ALA A 4 13.22 2.45 19.59
N PHE A 5 12.95 3.67 20.06
CA PHE A 5 12.16 4.63 19.28
C PHE A 5 12.88 5.03 17.99
N SER A 6 14.19 5.29 18.05
CA SER A 6 14.96 5.62 16.85
C SER A 6 15.01 4.47 15.85
N ARG A 7 15.04 3.21 16.32
CA ARG A 7 14.96 2.03 15.44
C ARG A 7 13.60 1.93 14.76
N ILE A 8 12.51 2.15 15.50
CA ILE A 8 11.13 2.11 14.93
C ILE A 8 10.97 3.20 13.87
N ALA A 9 11.36 4.43 14.19
CA ALA A 9 11.28 5.56 13.26
C ALA A 9 12.11 5.31 11.99
N ARG A 10 13.33 4.79 12.16
CA ARG A 10 14.22 4.45 11.05
C ARG A 10 13.64 3.32 10.20
N SER A 11 13.07 2.28 10.83
CA SER A 11 12.44 1.16 10.13
C SER A 11 11.24 1.65 9.29
N SER A 12 10.37 2.50 9.85
CA SER A 12 9.24 3.07 9.11
C SER A 12 9.70 3.94 7.94
N ALA A 13 10.71 4.79 8.17
CA ALA A 13 11.27 5.63 7.11
C ALA A 13 11.88 4.79 5.98
N VAL A 14 12.59 3.73 6.32
CA VAL A 14 13.18 2.80 5.33
C VAL A 14 12.08 2.10 4.55
N HIS A 15 11.04 1.58 5.23
CA HIS A 15 9.92 0.91 4.56
C HIS A 15 9.17 1.85 3.61
N MET A 16 8.91 3.09 4.05
CA MET A 16 8.27 4.09 3.22
C MET A 16 9.12 4.46 2.00
N GLY A 17 10.43 4.61 2.20
CA GLY A 17 11.38 4.89 1.13
C GLY A 17 11.46 3.78 0.10
N VAL A 18 11.53 2.53 0.55
CA VAL A 18 11.53 1.35 -0.32
C VAL A 18 10.20 1.25 -1.08
N ALA A 19 9.06 1.45 -0.41
CA ALA A 19 7.75 1.43 -1.04
C ALA A 19 7.64 2.53 -2.11
N PHE A 20 8.12 3.73 -1.79
CA PHE A 20 8.15 4.84 -2.73
C PHE A 20 8.95 4.50 -4.00
N LEU A 21 10.18 4.05 -3.81
CA LEU A 21 11.09 3.77 -4.93
C LEU A 21 10.64 2.55 -5.74
N ALA A 22 10.23 1.47 -5.08
CA ALA A 22 9.82 0.25 -5.76
C ALA A 22 8.53 0.45 -6.55
N MET A 23 7.51 0.99 -5.91
CA MET A 23 6.19 1.16 -6.54
C MET A 23 6.16 2.37 -7.47
N GLY A 24 6.84 3.45 -7.12
CA GLY A 24 7.03 4.60 -7.99
C GLY A 24 7.84 4.23 -9.23
N GLY A 25 8.89 3.46 -9.07
CA GLY A 25 9.70 2.93 -10.17
C GLY A 25 8.88 2.03 -11.10
N TRP A 26 8.06 1.17 -10.54
CA TRP A 26 7.13 0.35 -11.34
C TRP A 26 6.16 1.22 -12.14
N ALA A 27 5.55 2.23 -11.52
CA ALA A 27 4.60 3.12 -12.19
C ALA A 27 5.26 3.90 -13.32
N PHE A 28 6.49 4.39 -13.11
CA PHE A 28 7.28 5.01 -14.17
C PHE A 28 7.47 4.05 -15.35
N PHE A 29 7.90 2.83 -15.06
CA PHE A 29 8.12 1.79 -16.06
C PHE A 29 6.84 1.43 -16.82
N ALA A 30 5.72 1.26 -16.10
CA ALA A 30 4.43 0.92 -16.70
C ALA A 30 3.93 2.00 -17.68
N ASN A 31 4.34 3.25 -17.48
CA ASN A 31 3.93 4.38 -18.30
C ASN A 31 5.02 4.87 -19.26
N ARG A 32 6.14 4.15 -19.37
CA ARG A 32 7.33 4.58 -20.16
C ARG A 32 7.06 4.81 -21.66
N GLY A 33 5.99 4.21 -22.21
CA GLY A 33 5.62 4.37 -23.61
C GLY A 33 4.92 5.69 -23.93
N HIS A 34 4.66 6.51 -22.92
CA HIS A 34 3.98 7.80 -23.08
C HIS A 34 4.98 8.96 -22.96
N PRO A 35 4.66 10.13 -23.56
CA PRO A 35 5.56 11.29 -23.51
C PRO A 35 5.76 11.81 -22.09
N MET A 36 6.98 12.29 -21.80
CA MET A 36 7.23 13.01 -20.56
C MET A 36 6.36 14.28 -20.47
N PRO A 37 5.91 14.68 -19.28
CA PRO A 37 6.27 14.17 -17.97
C PRO A 37 5.37 13.05 -17.42
N ARG A 38 4.49 12.45 -18.23
CA ARG A 38 3.49 11.48 -17.74
C ARG A 38 4.07 10.29 -16.98
N PRO A 39 5.12 9.60 -17.47
CA PRO A 39 5.71 8.50 -16.69
C PRO A 39 6.28 8.96 -15.34
N LEU A 40 6.93 10.14 -15.31
CA LEU A 40 7.48 10.70 -14.08
C LEU A 40 6.37 11.05 -13.09
N LEU A 41 5.30 11.68 -13.55
CA LEU A 41 4.15 12.02 -12.71
C LEU A 41 3.50 10.77 -12.13
N ALA A 42 3.28 9.74 -12.95
CA ALA A 42 2.74 8.46 -12.50
C ALA A 42 3.64 7.84 -11.42
N GLY A 43 4.95 7.90 -11.60
CA GLY A 43 5.94 7.40 -10.64
C GLY A 43 5.89 8.13 -9.31
N VAL A 44 5.87 9.46 -9.33
CA VAL A 44 5.79 10.27 -8.09
C VAL A 44 4.47 10.04 -7.37
N VAL A 45 3.35 10.04 -8.09
CA VAL A 45 2.02 9.81 -7.52
C VAL A 45 1.95 8.43 -6.87
N GLN A 46 2.36 7.38 -7.58
CA GLN A 46 2.34 6.02 -7.03
C GLN A 46 3.30 5.87 -5.86
N GLY A 47 4.48 6.46 -5.95
CA GLY A 47 5.46 6.43 -4.86
C GLY A 47 4.91 7.03 -3.57
N LEU A 48 4.28 8.21 -3.66
CA LEU A 48 3.65 8.86 -2.52
C LEU A 48 2.48 8.03 -1.97
N LEU A 49 1.63 7.50 -2.83
CA LEU A 49 0.52 6.64 -2.41
C LEU A 49 1.02 5.40 -1.68
N SER A 50 2.02 4.72 -2.22
CA SER A 50 2.57 3.51 -1.61
C SER A 50 3.25 3.79 -0.27
N ALA A 51 3.95 4.91 -0.13
CA ALA A 51 4.52 5.32 1.14
C ALA A 51 3.43 5.57 2.19
N CYS A 52 2.36 6.27 1.81
CA CYS A 52 1.22 6.53 2.71
C CYS A 52 0.49 5.23 3.08
N ILE A 53 0.23 4.35 2.12
CA ILE A 53 -0.40 3.05 2.36
C ILE A 53 0.45 2.23 3.33
N THR A 54 1.77 2.18 3.12
CA THR A 54 2.69 1.47 4.02
C THR A 54 2.60 1.99 5.45
N LEU A 55 2.46 3.31 5.61
CA LEU A 55 2.37 3.93 6.93
C LEU A 55 1.06 3.59 7.65
N PHE A 56 -0.07 3.60 6.94
CA PHE A 56 -1.39 3.48 7.57
C PHE A 56 -1.95 2.06 7.56
N LEU A 57 -1.59 1.24 6.58
CA LEU A 57 -2.20 -0.08 6.38
C LEU A 57 -2.09 -0.98 7.60
N LYS A 58 -0.92 -1.06 8.20
CA LYS A 58 -0.69 -1.86 9.41
C LYS A 58 -1.66 -1.50 10.52
N ARG A 59 -1.83 -0.21 10.79
CA ARG A 59 -2.72 0.28 11.84
C ARG A 59 -4.19 -0.01 11.55
N VAL A 60 -4.60 0.14 10.30
CA VAL A 60 -5.98 -0.16 9.89
C VAL A 60 -6.27 -1.64 10.06
N LEU A 61 -5.35 -2.52 9.68
CA LEU A 61 -5.51 -3.96 9.84
C LEU A 61 -5.61 -4.36 11.32
N GLU A 62 -4.76 -3.78 12.17
CA GLU A 62 -4.81 -4.01 13.62
C GLU A 62 -6.14 -3.55 14.21
N TRP A 63 -6.60 -2.37 13.82
CA TRP A 63 -7.86 -1.80 14.28
C TRP A 63 -9.06 -2.66 13.87
N LEU A 64 -9.10 -3.11 12.62
CA LEU A 64 -10.16 -3.99 12.12
C LEU A 64 -10.11 -5.36 12.81
N SER A 65 -8.91 -5.89 13.01
CA SER A 65 -8.71 -7.18 13.66
C SER A 65 -9.26 -7.20 15.08
N LEU A 66 -9.16 -6.08 15.82
CA LEU A 66 -9.68 -5.98 17.18
C LEU A 66 -11.22 -5.89 17.23
N ARG A 67 -11.85 -5.49 16.14
CA ARG A 67 -13.31 -5.24 16.12
C ARG A 67 -14.11 -6.36 15.48
N LEU A 68 -13.48 -7.18 14.66
CA LEU A 68 -14.17 -8.22 13.89
C LEU A 68 -13.96 -9.59 14.52
N PRO A 69 -15.03 -10.26 14.99
CA PRO A 69 -14.90 -11.57 15.63
C PRO A 69 -14.80 -12.71 14.61
N GLY A 70 -14.28 -13.85 15.05
CA GLY A 70 -14.28 -15.10 14.31
C GLY A 70 -13.63 -15.00 12.93
N LEU A 71 -14.20 -15.66 11.94
CA LEU A 71 -13.70 -15.68 10.57
C LEU A 71 -13.81 -14.31 9.87
N ALA A 72 -14.74 -13.47 10.31
CA ALA A 72 -14.82 -12.09 9.79
C ALA A 72 -13.52 -11.33 10.01
N GLY A 73 -12.87 -11.53 11.15
CA GLY A 73 -11.57 -10.91 11.46
C GLY A 73 -10.42 -11.44 10.61
N LEU A 74 -10.61 -12.58 9.93
CA LEU A 74 -9.60 -13.14 9.02
C LEU A 74 -9.79 -12.64 7.58
N PHE A 75 -11.03 -12.61 7.10
CA PHE A 75 -11.29 -12.36 5.67
C PHE A 75 -11.65 -10.91 5.37
N LEU A 76 -12.35 -10.21 6.27
CA LEU A 76 -12.81 -8.84 6.00
C LEU A 76 -11.67 -7.81 5.97
N PRO A 77 -10.67 -7.82 6.87
CA PRO A 77 -9.63 -6.80 6.80
C PRO A 77 -8.87 -6.76 5.48
N PRO A 78 -8.37 -7.89 4.93
CA PRO A 78 -7.71 -7.83 3.62
C PRO A 78 -8.68 -7.49 2.48
N ALA A 79 -9.94 -7.93 2.55
CA ALA A 79 -10.95 -7.57 1.55
C ALA A 79 -11.23 -6.07 1.55
N ILE A 80 -11.39 -5.47 2.72
CA ILE A 80 -11.60 -4.02 2.88
C ILE A 80 -10.37 -3.26 2.38
N ALA A 81 -9.16 -3.71 2.77
CA ALA A 81 -7.91 -3.11 2.32
C ALA A 81 -7.79 -3.14 0.78
N PHE A 82 -8.14 -4.26 0.16
CA PHE A 82 -8.16 -4.40 -1.30
C PHE A 82 -9.12 -3.40 -1.94
N LEU A 83 -10.37 -3.38 -1.50
CA LEU A 83 -11.40 -2.51 -2.09
C LEU A 83 -11.06 -1.02 -1.93
N VAL A 84 -10.63 -0.62 -0.74
CA VAL A 84 -10.21 0.77 -0.48
C VAL A 84 -9.01 1.13 -1.35
N SER A 85 -8.04 0.24 -1.47
CA SER A 85 -6.85 0.47 -2.31
C SER A 85 -7.21 0.59 -3.79
N VAL A 86 -8.09 -0.27 -4.31
CA VAL A 86 -8.55 -0.17 -5.71
C VAL A 86 -9.18 1.19 -5.97
N VAL A 87 -10.10 1.61 -5.12
CA VAL A 87 -10.81 2.89 -5.28
C VAL A 87 -9.83 4.05 -5.17
N LEU A 88 -8.97 4.05 -4.15
CA LEU A 88 -8.02 5.12 -3.90
C LEU A 88 -7.00 5.25 -5.04
N LEU A 89 -6.35 4.15 -5.41
CA LEU A 89 -5.33 4.16 -6.46
C LEU A 89 -5.93 4.54 -7.81
N SER A 90 -7.06 3.94 -8.18
CA SER A 90 -7.73 4.23 -9.45
C SER A 90 -8.17 5.69 -9.53
N THR A 91 -8.77 6.21 -8.47
CA THR A 91 -9.26 7.59 -8.44
C THR A 91 -8.11 8.59 -8.55
N ILE A 92 -7.06 8.42 -7.76
CA ILE A 92 -5.95 9.37 -7.73
C ILE A 92 -5.17 9.34 -9.04
N HIS A 93 -4.91 8.15 -9.60
CA HIS A 93 -4.24 8.05 -10.90
C HIS A 93 -5.09 8.62 -12.03
N ARG A 94 -6.41 8.47 -11.95
CA ARG A 94 -7.31 9.08 -12.93
C ARG A 94 -7.25 10.60 -12.87
N LEU A 95 -7.27 11.18 -11.67
CA LEU A 95 -7.15 12.63 -11.47
C LEU A 95 -5.78 13.14 -11.89
N ALA A 96 -4.73 12.36 -11.71
CA ALA A 96 -3.38 12.72 -12.12
C ALA A 96 -3.11 12.55 -13.62
N GLY A 97 -4.05 11.97 -14.38
CA GLY A 97 -3.90 11.74 -15.81
C GLY A 97 -2.94 10.63 -16.17
N THR A 98 -2.78 9.64 -15.30
CA THR A 98 -1.93 8.46 -15.57
C THR A 98 -2.48 7.69 -16.77
N PRO A 99 -1.68 7.48 -17.85
CA PRO A 99 -2.19 6.83 -19.05
C PRO A 99 -2.55 5.35 -18.87
N GLU A 100 -1.69 4.60 -18.18
CA GLU A 100 -1.81 3.15 -18.00
C GLU A 100 -2.21 2.83 -16.55
N ILE A 101 -3.44 3.16 -16.16
CA ILE A 101 -3.89 3.03 -14.76
C ILE A 101 -3.85 1.57 -14.31
N LEU A 102 -4.43 0.65 -15.07
CA LEU A 102 -4.49 -0.76 -14.68
C LEU A 102 -3.09 -1.36 -14.52
N ALA A 103 -2.22 -1.15 -15.48
CA ALA A 103 -0.83 -1.62 -15.41
C ALA A 103 -0.08 -0.99 -14.24
N THR A 104 -0.37 0.29 -13.95
CA THR A 104 0.28 1.02 -12.87
C THR A 104 -0.09 0.48 -11.50
N ILE A 105 -1.37 0.17 -11.26
CA ILE A 105 -1.87 -0.21 -9.94
C ILE A 105 -1.77 -1.71 -9.64
N VAL A 106 -1.64 -2.57 -10.65
CA VAL A 106 -1.68 -4.02 -10.45
C VAL A 106 -0.59 -4.52 -9.51
N VAL A 107 0.63 -4.03 -9.63
CA VAL A 107 1.74 -4.47 -8.75
C VAL A 107 1.59 -3.91 -7.33
N PRO A 108 1.43 -2.60 -7.11
CA PRO A 108 1.23 -2.10 -5.75
C PRO A 108 -0.02 -2.67 -5.08
N LEU A 109 -1.09 -2.90 -5.82
CA LEU A 109 -2.31 -3.51 -5.30
C LEU A 109 -2.06 -4.96 -4.84
N THR A 110 -1.35 -5.75 -5.65
CA THR A 110 -0.99 -7.12 -5.31
C THR A 110 -0.10 -7.18 -4.07
N VAL A 111 0.90 -6.31 -3.99
CA VAL A 111 1.82 -6.25 -2.84
C VAL A 111 1.05 -5.86 -1.57
N ALA A 112 0.23 -4.82 -1.63
CA ALA A 112 -0.54 -4.36 -0.47
C ALA A 112 -1.54 -5.41 0.00
N THR A 113 -2.24 -6.07 -0.92
CA THR A 113 -3.22 -7.12 -0.60
C THR A 113 -2.55 -8.35 0.00
N SER A 114 -1.41 -8.77 -0.55
CA SER A 114 -0.63 -9.88 0.00
C SER A 114 -0.16 -9.59 1.41
N TYR A 115 0.36 -8.40 1.66
CA TYR A 115 0.74 -7.96 3.00
C TYR A 115 -0.46 -7.97 3.95
N ALA A 116 -1.60 -7.42 3.50
CA ALA A 116 -2.82 -7.36 4.31
C ALA A 116 -3.30 -8.77 4.70
N ALA A 117 -3.28 -9.71 3.75
CA ALA A 117 -3.71 -11.10 4.00
C ALA A 117 -2.79 -11.80 4.99
N ILE A 118 -1.48 -11.71 4.78
CA ILE A 118 -0.47 -12.36 5.64
C ILE A 118 -0.50 -11.76 7.06
N TYR A 119 -0.50 -10.45 7.16
CA TYR A 119 -0.49 -9.77 8.45
C TYR A 119 -1.79 -10.02 9.23
N THR A 120 -2.93 -9.96 8.56
CA THR A 120 -4.22 -10.28 9.19
C THR A 120 -4.25 -11.71 9.69
N TYR A 121 -3.70 -12.65 8.94
CA TYR A 121 -3.61 -14.05 9.37
C TYR A 121 -2.77 -14.19 10.65
N THR A 122 -1.62 -13.50 10.74
CA THR A 122 -0.81 -13.53 11.95
C THR A 122 -1.54 -12.95 13.15
N LEU A 123 -2.25 -11.85 12.98
CA LEU A 123 -3.06 -11.23 14.03
C LEU A 123 -4.21 -12.16 14.47
N TRP A 124 -4.87 -12.79 13.51
CA TRP A 124 -5.99 -13.70 13.78
C TRP A 124 -5.53 -14.94 14.55
N ARG A 125 -4.41 -15.54 14.16
CA ARG A 125 -3.83 -16.70 14.86
C ARG A 125 -3.39 -16.39 16.28
N ALA A 126 -2.97 -15.17 16.57
CA ALA A 126 -2.48 -14.76 17.89
C ALA A 126 -3.60 -14.44 18.88
N ARG A 127 -4.87 -14.55 18.49
CA ARG A 127 -6.00 -14.28 19.37
C ARG A 127 -6.09 -15.32 20.48
N PRO A 128 -6.43 -14.89 21.73
CA PRO A 128 -6.67 -15.81 22.84
C PRO A 128 -7.91 -16.68 22.62
#